data_fc4819fed3cf089c6718e8f1e1bbc674
#
_entry.id   fc4819fed3cf089c6718e8f1e1bbc674
#
_cell.length_a   1.000
_cell.length_b   1.000
_cell.length_c   1.000
_cell.angle_alpha   90.00
_cell.angle_beta   90.00
_cell.angle_gamma   90.00
#
_symmetry.space_group_name_H-M   'P 1'
#
loop_
_entity.id
_entity.type
_entity.pdbx_description
1 polymer ?
#
loop_
_entity_poly.entity_id
_entity_poly.type
_entity_poly.pdbx_seq_one_letter_code
_entity_poly.pdbx_strand_id
1 'polypeptide(L)'
;MSERKATRASGGYGLLLKDSAIYGAGRMLQKFLSALLLPLYTYFLSPADYGVLGMVLVTTALIDVVVTLGFDVAFSRFYFDDKTEEGRNRVITNVFWIDTVYPAVVLGLLAVFMPQISNVLMKGPGYALYFQLALLNEFFTNWSDLPFTLFRLEHKPWKFSAFMFARIAIQIPLTVLLVVSFHMGVMGVLIGNAVTSFTLNAASLPTYWRRLAFKVDVDLMKKMLAFAIPAVFTALVFFILKLSDRYFLMRYWGKTQVGLYTTAFTLSEPVYMAMTAFRMAWPQWHYAKLDDPQRHKRMVSRSSTYFMLLCVAMMTVTGVFMPLLIRLLTSRQSFWSVGPTTLVLTFSTVLYSLYFVFWVGANVAKKNRQIPLITAVASALNVGLNLAFIPRYGMIAAAWSTVAGFAVLAALMYRISQRHYRIAFEWARLVKMGVASGLTILAAWTVAQATGESVRAPFGDVMLHELYKAPVALLFPLLLYALGFLTPGERERLARAARRLRRRPAMPAAAAAGAATLGDAATFDNPPRPGARRREDAAAEAGGAETERLAAEAGGAETERLAAEIEEDEFEDAAARDHDGETV
;
A
#
# COMPACT_ATOMS: atom_id res chain seq x y z
N MET A 1 27.05 -14.65 29.33
CA MET A 1 25.65 -15.09 29.11
C MET A 1 24.76 -13.96 28.56
N SER A 2 25.08 -12.68 28.74
CA SER A 2 24.38 -11.50 28.20
C SER A 2 24.60 -11.31 26.70
N GLU A 3 25.83 -11.50 26.18
CA GLU A 3 26.16 -11.30 24.76
C GLU A 3 25.49 -12.31 23.81
N ARG A 4 25.33 -13.57 24.24
CA ARG A 4 24.57 -14.59 23.46
C ARG A 4 23.05 -14.29 23.36
N LYS A 5 22.49 -13.50 24.29
CA LYS A 5 21.10 -13.06 24.22
C LYS A 5 20.92 -11.88 23.27
N ALA A 6 21.90 -10.97 23.20
CA ALA A 6 21.88 -9.81 22.30
C ALA A 6 22.01 -10.23 20.83
N THR A 7 22.90 -11.17 20.50
CA THR A 7 23.08 -11.71 19.13
C THR A 7 21.87 -12.52 18.64
N ARG A 8 21.15 -13.23 19.54
CA ARG A 8 19.89 -13.90 19.17
C ARG A 8 18.72 -12.93 18.95
N ALA A 9 18.72 -11.79 19.65
CA ALA A 9 17.71 -10.74 19.45
C ALA A 9 17.91 -10.01 18.13
N SER A 10 19.15 -9.66 17.76
CA SER A 10 19.44 -8.96 16.48
C SER A 10 19.12 -9.83 15.24
N GLY A 11 19.36 -11.13 15.29
CA GLY A 11 18.96 -12.06 14.23
C GLY A 11 17.45 -12.18 14.05
N GLY A 12 16.66 -12.07 15.13
CA GLY A 12 15.19 -12.11 15.08
C GLY A 12 14.59 -10.86 14.43
N TYR A 13 15.15 -9.67 14.70
CA TYR A 13 14.66 -8.42 14.09
C TYR A 13 14.95 -8.34 12.59
N GLY A 14 16.11 -8.81 12.14
CA GLY A 14 16.44 -8.86 10.71
C GLY A 14 15.50 -9.78 9.92
N LEU A 15 15.16 -10.94 10.49
CA LEU A 15 14.21 -11.88 9.88
C LEU A 15 12.79 -11.29 9.79
N LEU A 16 12.32 -10.65 10.87
CA LEU A 16 11.01 -9.98 10.90
C LEU A 16 10.91 -8.83 9.90
N LEU A 17 11.95 -8.04 9.74
CA LEU A 17 12.01 -6.95 8.74
C LEU A 17 11.98 -7.51 7.32
N LYS A 18 12.74 -8.56 7.05
CA LYS A 18 12.76 -9.25 5.75
C LYS A 18 11.38 -9.84 5.42
N ASP A 19 10.78 -10.57 6.34
CA ASP A 19 9.45 -11.16 6.16
C ASP A 19 8.38 -10.08 5.94
N SER A 20 8.39 -9.01 6.74
CA SER A 20 7.47 -7.87 6.59
C SER A 20 7.64 -7.15 5.25
N ALA A 21 8.86 -7.01 4.75
CA ALA A 21 9.12 -6.43 3.43
C ALA A 21 8.57 -7.31 2.31
N ILE A 22 8.74 -8.63 2.40
CA ILE A 22 8.23 -9.59 1.40
C ILE A 22 6.68 -9.60 1.40
N TYR A 23 6.04 -9.65 2.58
CA TYR A 23 4.58 -9.59 2.68
C TYR A 23 4.02 -8.24 2.20
N GLY A 24 4.73 -7.14 2.51
CA GLY A 24 4.39 -5.80 2.04
C GLY A 24 4.45 -5.70 0.52
N ALA A 25 5.54 -6.18 -0.08
CA ALA A 25 5.71 -6.20 -1.53
C ALA A 25 4.60 -7.00 -2.23
N GLY A 26 4.19 -8.15 -1.69
CA GLY A 26 3.11 -8.96 -2.26
C GLY A 26 1.76 -8.21 -2.29
N ARG A 27 1.40 -7.52 -1.20
CA ARG A 27 0.17 -6.70 -1.15
C ARG A 27 0.25 -5.45 -2.05
N MET A 28 1.43 -4.82 -2.14
CA MET A 28 1.64 -3.71 -3.06
C MET A 28 1.49 -4.15 -4.52
N LEU A 29 2.01 -5.33 -4.85
CA LEU A 29 1.90 -5.89 -6.19
C LEU A 29 0.44 -6.11 -6.61
N GLN A 30 -0.43 -6.55 -5.69
CA GLN A 30 -1.87 -6.68 -5.96
C GLN A 30 -2.53 -5.33 -6.27
N LYS A 31 -2.14 -4.26 -5.58
CA LYS A 31 -2.64 -2.91 -5.86
C LYS A 31 -2.10 -2.37 -7.18
N PHE A 32 -0.82 -2.62 -7.46
CA PHE A 32 -0.20 -2.26 -8.74
C PHE A 32 -0.88 -2.95 -9.93
N LEU A 33 -1.35 -4.19 -9.74
CA LEU A 33 -2.11 -4.92 -10.74
C LEU A 33 -3.38 -4.18 -11.17
N SER A 34 -4.13 -3.62 -10.21
CA SER A 34 -5.35 -2.85 -10.52
C SER A 34 -5.05 -1.61 -11.37
N ALA A 35 -3.93 -0.95 -11.12
CA ALA A 35 -3.48 0.19 -11.92
C ALA A 35 -2.99 -0.26 -13.31
N LEU A 36 -2.33 -1.42 -13.41
CA LEU A 36 -1.84 -1.97 -14.67
C LEU A 36 -2.98 -2.42 -15.61
N LEU A 37 -4.09 -2.88 -15.05
CA LEU A 37 -5.29 -3.26 -15.82
C LEU A 37 -6.16 -2.06 -16.23
N LEU A 38 -5.93 -0.88 -15.66
CA LEU A 38 -6.73 0.30 -15.95
C LEU A 38 -6.69 0.70 -17.45
N PRO A 39 -5.53 0.71 -18.16
CA PRO A 39 -5.50 0.97 -19.60
C PRO A 39 -6.36 -0.03 -20.40
N LEU A 40 -6.29 -1.31 -20.03
CA LEU A 40 -7.10 -2.36 -20.66
C LEU A 40 -8.61 -2.08 -20.45
N TYR A 41 -9.00 -1.82 -19.21
CA TYR A 41 -10.40 -1.56 -18.88
C TYR A 41 -10.91 -0.30 -19.60
N THR A 42 -10.15 0.78 -19.61
CA THR A 42 -10.57 2.04 -20.26
C THR A 42 -10.52 1.97 -21.78
N TYR A 43 -9.84 0.98 -22.36
CA TYR A 43 -9.89 0.70 -23.80
C TYR A 43 -11.17 -0.07 -24.19
N PHE A 44 -11.52 -1.12 -23.46
CA PHE A 44 -12.64 -1.99 -23.83
C PHE A 44 -13.96 -1.59 -23.18
N LEU A 45 -13.95 -0.96 -22.00
CA LEU A 45 -15.14 -0.54 -21.28
C LEU A 45 -15.40 0.96 -21.49
N SER A 46 -16.68 1.31 -21.63
CA SER A 46 -17.10 2.71 -21.55
C SER A 46 -17.04 3.22 -20.09
N PRO A 47 -17.07 4.56 -19.85
CA PRO A 47 -17.19 5.07 -18.48
C PRO A 47 -18.43 4.54 -17.75
N ALA A 48 -19.53 4.28 -18.47
CA ALA A 48 -20.72 3.70 -17.89
C ALA A 48 -20.52 2.25 -17.45
N ASP A 49 -19.85 1.42 -18.27
CA ASP A 49 -19.53 0.02 -17.93
C ASP A 49 -18.55 -0.05 -16.77
N TYR A 50 -17.54 0.83 -16.78
CA TYR A 50 -16.59 0.94 -15.66
C TYR A 50 -17.28 1.44 -14.38
N GLY A 51 -18.34 2.23 -14.51
CA GLY A 51 -19.22 2.63 -13.41
C GLY A 51 -20.04 1.46 -12.86
N VAL A 52 -20.54 0.56 -13.72
CA VAL A 52 -21.18 -0.69 -13.28
C VAL A 52 -20.19 -1.53 -12.49
N LEU A 53 -18.99 -1.77 -13.04
CA LEU A 53 -17.92 -2.50 -12.34
C LEU A 53 -17.59 -1.84 -10.99
N GLY A 54 -17.45 -0.51 -10.95
CA GLY A 54 -17.19 0.26 -9.74
C GLY A 54 -18.28 0.08 -8.68
N MET A 55 -19.57 0.11 -9.05
CA MET A 55 -20.68 -0.13 -8.13
C MET A 55 -20.70 -1.56 -7.60
N VAL A 56 -20.46 -2.54 -8.47
CA VAL A 56 -20.36 -3.94 -8.07
C VAL A 56 -19.22 -4.11 -7.05
N LEU A 57 -18.02 -3.62 -7.34
CA LEU A 57 -16.86 -3.76 -6.45
C LEU A 57 -17.05 -3.03 -5.11
N VAL A 58 -17.67 -1.85 -5.10
CA VAL A 58 -17.92 -1.11 -3.85
C VAL A 58 -18.97 -1.83 -3.00
N THR A 59 -20.03 -2.36 -3.63
CA THR A 59 -21.07 -3.12 -2.91
C THR A 59 -20.50 -4.42 -2.35
N THR A 60 -19.64 -5.11 -3.12
CA THR A 60 -18.94 -6.30 -2.63
C THR A 60 -18.01 -5.95 -1.46
N ALA A 61 -17.29 -4.84 -1.53
CA ALA A 61 -16.43 -4.38 -0.43
C ALA A 61 -17.22 -4.02 0.85
N LEU A 62 -18.48 -3.57 0.73
CA LEU A 62 -19.37 -3.41 1.89
C LEU A 62 -19.75 -4.77 2.50
N ILE A 63 -20.11 -5.71 1.64
CA ILE A 63 -20.50 -7.07 2.02
C ILE A 63 -19.30 -7.79 2.66
N ASP A 64 -18.10 -7.64 2.11
CA ASP A 64 -16.83 -8.18 2.64
C ASP A 64 -16.64 -7.82 4.12
N VAL A 65 -16.83 -6.55 4.50
CA VAL A 65 -16.70 -6.12 5.90
C VAL A 65 -17.65 -6.89 6.84
N VAL A 66 -18.83 -7.25 6.35
CA VAL A 66 -19.82 -8.01 7.13
C VAL A 66 -19.49 -9.50 7.13
N VAL A 67 -19.05 -10.03 6.00
CA VAL A 67 -18.82 -11.45 5.79
C VAL A 67 -17.52 -11.94 6.44
N THR A 68 -16.46 -11.14 6.43
CA THR A 68 -15.18 -11.49 7.09
C THR A 68 -15.25 -11.43 8.61
N LEU A 69 -16.22 -10.73 9.19
CA LEU A 69 -16.38 -10.54 10.65
C LEU A 69 -15.09 -10.12 11.38
N GLY A 70 -14.04 -9.68 10.67
CA GLY A 70 -12.72 -9.37 11.24
C GLY A 70 -12.00 -10.62 11.80
N PHE A 71 -12.34 -11.81 11.32
CA PHE A 71 -11.80 -13.09 11.81
C PHE A 71 -10.30 -13.25 11.59
N ASP A 72 -9.71 -12.56 10.62
CA ASP A 72 -8.26 -12.51 10.39
C ASP A 72 -7.49 -11.99 11.62
N VAL A 73 -8.07 -11.01 12.32
CA VAL A 73 -7.50 -10.47 13.57
C VAL A 73 -7.65 -11.46 14.71
N ALA A 74 -8.82 -12.09 14.85
CA ALA A 74 -9.06 -13.12 15.84
C ALA A 74 -8.17 -14.34 15.60
N PHE A 75 -8.07 -14.82 14.36
CA PHE A 75 -7.18 -15.91 13.98
C PHE A 75 -5.73 -15.62 14.40
N SER A 76 -5.22 -14.45 14.05
CA SER A 76 -3.86 -14.05 14.40
C SER A 76 -3.62 -14.00 15.92
N ARG A 77 -4.64 -13.66 16.71
CA ARG A 77 -4.56 -13.59 18.17
C ARG A 77 -4.60 -14.98 18.80
N PHE A 78 -5.61 -15.80 18.46
CA PHE A 78 -5.86 -17.08 19.12
C PHE A 78 -4.92 -18.20 18.67
N TYR A 79 -4.28 -18.07 17.49
CA TYR A 79 -3.31 -19.06 16.97
C TYR A 79 -2.09 -19.27 17.89
N PHE A 80 -1.73 -18.25 18.68
CA PHE A 80 -0.59 -18.28 19.58
C PHE A 80 -0.95 -18.52 21.06
N ASP A 81 -2.25 -18.55 21.39
CA ASP A 81 -2.69 -18.78 22.78
C ASP A 81 -2.41 -20.23 23.22
N ASP A 82 -2.64 -21.20 22.35
CA ASP A 82 -2.25 -22.60 22.56
C ASP A 82 -1.06 -22.94 21.66
N LYS A 83 0.06 -23.32 22.29
CA LYS A 83 1.31 -23.65 21.60
C LYS A 83 1.34 -25.10 21.08
N THR A 84 0.37 -25.93 21.46
CA THR A 84 0.26 -27.31 21.01
C THR A 84 -0.20 -27.36 19.54
N GLU A 85 0.16 -28.42 18.83
CA GLU A 85 -0.29 -28.62 17.46
C GLU A 85 -1.80 -28.83 17.41
N GLU A 86 -2.35 -29.56 18.39
CA GLU A 86 -3.79 -29.78 18.50
C GLU A 86 -4.56 -28.47 18.73
N GLY A 87 -4.07 -27.57 19.60
CA GLY A 87 -4.68 -26.28 19.85
C GLY A 87 -4.70 -25.40 18.60
N ARG A 88 -3.59 -25.34 17.86
CA ARG A 88 -3.51 -24.63 16.59
C ARG A 88 -4.45 -25.20 15.54
N ASN A 89 -4.55 -26.54 15.44
CA ASN A 89 -5.45 -27.19 14.50
C ASN A 89 -6.92 -26.96 14.86
N ARG A 90 -7.27 -26.84 16.16
CA ARG A 90 -8.62 -26.42 16.61
C ARG A 90 -8.94 -24.98 16.13
N VAL A 91 -8.00 -24.06 16.28
CA VAL A 91 -8.18 -22.67 15.79
C VAL A 91 -8.36 -22.65 14.27
N ILE A 92 -7.49 -23.35 13.52
CA ILE A 92 -7.58 -23.46 12.04
C ILE A 92 -8.93 -24.05 11.63
N THR A 93 -9.38 -25.09 12.31
CA THR A 93 -10.67 -25.74 12.04
C THR A 93 -11.85 -24.78 12.26
N ASN A 94 -11.86 -24.07 13.39
CA ASN A 94 -12.92 -23.09 13.68
C ASN A 94 -12.95 -21.95 12.64
N VAL A 95 -11.77 -21.42 12.25
CA VAL A 95 -11.68 -20.40 11.21
C VAL A 95 -12.19 -20.93 9.87
N PHE A 96 -11.77 -22.13 9.46
CA PHE A 96 -12.23 -22.74 8.22
C PHE A 96 -13.76 -22.88 8.16
N TRP A 97 -14.37 -23.38 9.24
CA TRP A 97 -15.81 -23.59 9.26
C TRP A 97 -16.60 -22.28 9.29
N ILE A 98 -16.15 -21.28 10.05
CA ILE A 98 -16.81 -19.97 10.06
C ILE A 98 -16.65 -19.25 8.71
N ASP A 99 -15.45 -19.28 8.11
CA ASP A 99 -15.17 -18.64 6.82
C ASP A 99 -15.79 -19.41 5.64
N THR A 100 -16.32 -20.62 5.87
CA THR A 100 -17.04 -21.40 4.87
C THR A 100 -18.55 -21.29 5.04
N VAL A 101 -19.06 -21.64 6.22
CA VAL A 101 -20.52 -21.78 6.45
C VAL A 101 -21.21 -20.43 6.52
N TYR A 102 -20.64 -19.48 7.28
CA TYR A 102 -21.26 -18.16 7.45
C TYR A 102 -21.30 -17.38 6.12
N PRO A 103 -20.19 -17.23 5.35
CA PRO A 103 -20.24 -16.63 4.04
C PRO A 103 -21.16 -17.35 3.06
N ALA A 104 -21.18 -18.70 3.05
CA ALA A 104 -22.06 -19.46 2.17
C ALA A 104 -23.53 -19.11 2.41
N VAL A 105 -23.95 -19.04 3.69
CA VAL A 105 -25.33 -18.70 4.06
C VAL A 105 -25.64 -17.24 3.72
N VAL A 106 -24.78 -16.30 4.14
CA VAL A 106 -25.03 -14.87 3.96
C VAL A 106 -24.98 -14.48 2.47
N LEU A 107 -23.94 -14.91 1.75
CA LEU A 107 -23.81 -14.59 0.32
C LEU A 107 -24.82 -15.33 -0.52
N GLY A 108 -25.19 -16.58 -0.16
CA GLY A 108 -26.25 -17.34 -0.80
C GLY A 108 -27.61 -16.65 -0.65
N LEU A 109 -27.93 -16.19 0.57
CA LEU A 109 -29.15 -15.42 0.81
C LEU A 109 -29.15 -14.10 0.04
N LEU A 110 -28.04 -13.35 0.09
CA LEU A 110 -27.88 -12.11 -0.68
C LEU A 110 -28.00 -12.36 -2.19
N ALA A 111 -27.47 -13.46 -2.73
CA ALA A 111 -27.58 -13.81 -4.15
C ALA A 111 -29.04 -14.01 -4.60
N VAL A 112 -29.91 -14.58 -3.73
CA VAL A 112 -31.34 -14.71 -3.99
C VAL A 112 -32.05 -13.36 -4.08
N PHE A 113 -31.70 -12.41 -3.18
CA PHE A 113 -32.28 -11.06 -3.17
C PHE A 113 -31.57 -10.08 -4.11
N MET A 114 -30.50 -10.49 -4.76
CA MET A 114 -29.69 -9.60 -5.60
C MET A 114 -30.43 -8.97 -6.78
N PRO A 115 -31.41 -9.63 -7.43
CA PRO A 115 -32.23 -8.98 -8.44
C PRO A 115 -32.93 -7.71 -7.92
N GLN A 116 -33.52 -7.76 -6.73
CA GLN A 116 -34.21 -6.63 -6.11
C GLN A 116 -33.20 -5.54 -5.69
N ILE A 117 -32.14 -5.95 -5.03
CA ILE A 117 -31.08 -5.03 -4.54
C ILE A 117 -30.40 -4.31 -5.72
N SER A 118 -30.01 -5.05 -6.76
CA SER A 118 -29.34 -4.48 -7.93
C SER A 118 -30.26 -3.50 -8.70
N ASN A 119 -31.55 -3.79 -8.82
CA ASN A 119 -32.50 -2.91 -9.47
C ASN A 119 -32.62 -1.56 -8.74
N VAL A 120 -32.61 -1.58 -7.40
CA VAL A 120 -32.63 -0.36 -6.59
C VAL A 120 -31.30 0.40 -6.73
N LEU A 121 -30.17 -0.30 -6.63
CA LEU A 121 -28.84 0.31 -6.69
C LEU A 121 -28.52 0.91 -8.06
N MET A 122 -28.85 0.16 -9.14
CA MET A 122 -28.50 0.52 -10.51
C MET A 122 -29.60 1.28 -11.24
N LYS A 123 -30.77 1.49 -10.58
CA LYS A 123 -31.96 2.12 -11.16
C LYS A 123 -32.46 1.46 -12.46
N GLY A 124 -32.39 0.16 -12.53
CA GLY A 124 -32.87 -0.59 -13.68
C GLY A 124 -32.52 -2.07 -13.60
N PRO A 125 -33.22 -2.91 -14.38
CA PRO A 125 -33.02 -4.34 -14.41
C PRO A 125 -31.73 -4.75 -15.13
N GLY A 126 -31.38 -6.03 -15.03
CA GLY A 126 -30.32 -6.66 -15.84
C GLY A 126 -28.93 -6.66 -15.21
N TYR A 127 -28.76 -6.12 -14.00
CA TYR A 127 -27.44 -6.07 -13.34
C TYR A 127 -27.24 -7.16 -12.29
N ALA A 128 -28.26 -7.95 -11.96
CA ALA A 128 -28.21 -8.95 -10.89
C ALA A 128 -27.06 -9.95 -11.05
N LEU A 129 -26.86 -10.45 -12.27
CA LEU A 129 -25.81 -11.44 -12.57
C LEU A 129 -24.40 -10.89 -12.29
N TYR A 130 -24.12 -9.60 -12.53
CA TYR A 130 -22.83 -8.99 -12.20
C TYR A 130 -22.55 -9.04 -10.69
N PHE A 131 -23.57 -8.70 -9.89
CA PHE A 131 -23.44 -8.76 -8.42
C PHE A 131 -23.35 -10.20 -7.93
N GLN A 132 -24.13 -11.14 -8.49
CA GLN A 132 -24.07 -12.56 -8.12
C GLN A 132 -22.68 -13.17 -8.40
N LEU A 133 -22.08 -12.86 -9.55
CA LEU A 133 -20.70 -13.27 -9.86
C LEU A 133 -19.68 -12.66 -8.90
N ALA A 134 -19.90 -11.41 -8.50
CA ALA A 134 -19.04 -10.76 -7.51
C ALA A 134 -19.20 -11.38 -6.12
N LEU A 135 -20.42 -11.78 -5.71
CA LEU A 135 -20.64 -12.53 -4.47
C LEU A 135 -19.97 -13.92 -4.51
N LEU A 136 -20.01 -14.60 -5.65
CA LEU A 136 -19.31 -15.87 -5.85
C LEU A 136 -17.79 -15.69 -5.71
N ASN A 137 -17.24 -14.63 -6.34
CA ASN A 137 -15.83 -14.28 -6.17
C ASN A 137 -15.50 -13.97 -4.71
N GLU A 138 -16.39 -13.26 -4.00
CA GLU A 138 -16.22 -12.92 -2.60
C GLU A 138 -16.13 -14.16 -1.71
N PHE A 139 -17.02 -15.14 -1.95
CA PHE A 139 -16.95 -16.42 -1.25
C PHE A 139 -15.59 -17.10 -1.41
N PHE A 140 -15.06 -17.17 -2.63
CA PHE A 140 -13.73 -17.74 -2.87
C PHE A 140 -12.61 -16.87 -2.30
N THR A 141 -12.75 -15.54 -2.26
CA THR A 141 -11.76 -14.64 -1.69
C THR A 141 -11.64 -14.83 -0.18
N ASN A 142 -12.76 -14.96 0.53
CA ASN A 142 -12.77 -15.28 1.97
C ASN A 142 -12.03 -16.59 2.27
N TRP A 143 -12.22 -17.60 1.46
CA TRP A 143 -11.49 -18.86 1.60
C TRP A 143 -9.97 -18.70 1.45
N SER A 144 -9.52 -17.72 0.67
CA SER A 144 -8.08 -17.43 0.51
C SER A 144 -7.46 -16.79 1.75
N ASP A 145 -8.24 -16.14 2.60
CA ASP A 145 -7.71 -15.42 3.77
C ASP A 145 -7.12 -16.37 4.81
N LEU A 146 -7.70 -17.56 4.98
CA LEU A 146 -7.17 -18.59 5.88
C LEU A 146 -5.73 -19.02 5.51
N PRO A 147 -5.43 -19.53 4.29
CA PRO A 147 -4.07 -19.93 3.93
C PRO A 147 -3.10 -18.75 3.90
N PHE A 148 -3.52 -17.57 3.47
CA PHE A 148 -2.65 -16.39 3.48
C PHE A 148 -2.28 -15.95 4.89
N THR A 149 -3.22 -15.96 5.83
CA THR A 149 -2.94 -15.67 7.22
C THR A 149 -2.07 -16.76 7.85
N LEU A 150 -2.33 -18.03 7.55
CA LEU A 150 -1.52 -19.16 8.01
C LEU A 150 -0.06 -19.06 7.54
N PHE A 151 0.19 -18.71 6.26
CA PHE A 151 1.55 -18.51 5.76
C PHE A 151 2.29 -17.39 6.50
N ARG A 152 1.59 -16.33 6.93
CA ARG A 152 2.17 -15.25 7.74
C ARG A 152 2.49 -15.71 9.15
N LEU A 153 1.56 -16.44 9.80
CA LEU A 153 1.73 -16.94 11.17
C LEU A 153 2.84 -17.99 11.26
N GLU A 154 3.02 -18.79 10.19
CA GLU A 154 4.06 -19.82 10.10
C GLU A 154 5.39 -19.31 9.50
N HIS A 155 5.55 -18.00 9.31
CA HIS A 155 6.76 -17.40 8.72
C HIS A 155 7.18 -18.04 7.38
N LYS A 156 6.20 -18.23 6.46
CA LYS A 156 6.42 -18.80 5.13
C LYS A 156 6.25 -17.74 4.02
N PRO A 157 7.12 -16.71 3.97
CA PRO A 157 6.95 -15.57 3.07
C PRO A 157 6.98 -15.97 1.59
N TRP A 158 7.78 -16.98 1.23
CA TRP A 158 7.85 -17.49 -0.15
C TRP A 158 6.54 -18.09 -0.63
N LYS A 159 5.84 -18.87 0.22
CA LYS A 159 4.53 -19.42 -0.14
C LYS A 159 3.53 -18.29 -0.37
N PHE A 160 3.47 -17.33 0.56
CA PHE A 160 2.63 -16.15 0.43
C PHE A 160 2.89 -15.41 -0.89
N SER A 161 4.16 -15.11 -1.19
CA SER A 161 4.53 -14.41 -2.43
C SER A 161 4.22 -15.23 -3.67
N ALA A 162 4.51 -16.54 -3.67
CA ALA A 162 4.20 -17.42 -4.80
C ALA A 162 2.69 -17.42 -5.13
N PHE A 163 1.81 -17.46 -4.12
CA PHE A 163 0.37 -17.35 -4.33
C PHE A 163 -0.04 -15.97 -4.85
N MET A 164 0.59 -14.87 -4.37
CA MET A 164 0.33 -13.52 -4.89
C MET A 164 0.75 -13.40 -6.36
N PHE A 165 1.92 -13.94 -6.73
CA PHE A 165 2.36 -13.98 -8.14
C PHE A 165 1.46 -14.87 -8.99
N ALA A 166 1.07 -16.06 -8.50
CA ALA A 166 0.16 -16.95 -9.20
C ALA A 166 -1.20 -16.26 -9.45
N ARG A 167 -1.70 -15.48 -8.48
CA ARG A 167 -2.92 -14.68 -8.67
C ARG A 167 -2.79 -13.75 -9.88
N ILE A 168 -1.70 -13.02 -9.98
CA ILE A 168 -1.45 -12.09 -11.08
C ILE A 168 -1.29 -12.85 -12.41
N ALA A 169 -0.51 -13.92 -12.39
CA ALA A 169 -0.22 -14.75 -13.58
C ALA A 169 -1.47 -15.43 -14.15
N ILE A 170 -2.48 -15.70 -13.33
CA ILE A 170 -3.76 -16.25 -13.77
C ILE A 170 -4.73 -15.12 -14.13
N GLN A 171 -4.87 -14.11 -13.28
CA GLN A 171 -5.89 -13.07 -13.41
C GLN A 171 -5.67 -12.21 -14.65
N ILE A 172 -4.43 -11.77 -14.95
CA ILE A 172 -4.17 -10.89 -16.11
C ILE A 172 -4.51 -11.60 -17.42
N PRO A 173 -3.89 -12.77 -17.76
CA PRO A 173 -4.18 -13.43 -19.03
C PRO A 173 -5.63 -13.83 -19.17
N LEU A 174 -6.26 -14.31 -18.09
CA LEU A 174 -7.66 -14.71 -18.12
C LEU A 174 -8.59 -13.50 -18.32
N THR A 175 -8.34 -12.38 -17.65
CA THR A 175 -9.12 -11.15 -17.85
C THR A 175 -8.92 -10.61 -19.27
N VAL A 176 -7.67 -10.60 -19.78
CA VAL A 176 -7.39 -10.21 -21.16
C VAL A 176 -8.15 -11.12 -22.12
N LEU A 177 -8.06 -12.43 -21.98
CA LEU A 177 -8.76 -13.40 -22.83
C LEU A 177 -10.27 -13.14 -22.84
N LEU A 178 -10.91 -12.99 -21.67
CA LEU A 178 -12.35 -12.81 -21.57
C LEU A 178 -12.83 -11.45 -22.07
N VAL A 179 -12.06 -10.38 -21.81
CA VAL A 179 -12.45 -9.02 -22.18
C VAL A 179 -12.09 -8.71 -23.63
N VAL A 180 -10.90 -9.15 -24.10
CA VAL A 180 -10.39 -8.82 -25.44
C VAL A 180 -10.90 -9.81 -26.47
N SER A 181 -10.68 -11.13 -26.27
CA SER A 181 -11.01 -12.14 -27.28
C SER A 181 -12.48 -12.51 -27.27
N PHE A 182 -13.10 -12.66 -26.09
CA PHE A 182 -14.52 -13.02 -25.98
C PHE A 182 -15.45 -11.81 -25.88
N HIS A 183 -14.92 -10.58 -25.80
CA HIS A 183 -15.71 -9.33 -25.77
C HIS A 183 -16.76 -9.28 -24.64
N MET A 184 -16.50 -9.98 -23.51
CA MET A 184 -17.46 -10.11 -22.41
C MET A 184 -17.57 -8.85 -21.52
N GLY A 185 -16.79 -7.81 -21.78
CA GLY A 185 -16.88 -6.56 -21.05
C GLY A 185 -16.73 -6.74 -19.52
N VAL A 186 -17.65 -6.13 -18.75
CA VAL A 186 -17.69 -6.23 -17.28
C VAL A 186 -17.83 -7.68 -16.80
N MET A 187 -18.61 -8.49 -17.51
CA MET A 187 -18.80 -9.91 -17.19
C MET A 187 -17.46 -10.66 -17.22
N GLY A 188 -16.63 -10.42 -18.24
CA GLY A 188 -15.31 -11.06 -18.37
C GLY A 188 -14.39 -10.72 -17.21
N VAL A 189 -14.43 -9.48 -16.70
CA VAL A 189 -13.66 -9.09 -15.51
C VAL A 189 -14.11 -9.87 -14.27
N LEU A 190 -15.42 -9.97 -14.04
CA LEU A 190 -15.99 -10.64 -12.86
C LEU A 190 -15.77 -12.16 -12.89
N ILE A 191 -15.95 -12.79 -14.05
CA ILE A 191 -15.65 -14.23 -14.24
C ILE A 191 -14.15 -14.47 -14.05
N GLY A 192 -13.28 -13.62 -14.64
CA GLY A 192 -11.84 -13.72 -14.47
C GLY A 192 -11.42 -13.68 -13.00
N ASN A 193 -12.02 -12.78 -12.22
CA ASN A 193 -11.78 -12.69 -10.78
C ASN A 193 -12.25 -13.96 -10.05
N ALA A 194 -13.47 -14.43 -10.31
CA ALA A 194 -14.05 -15.60 -9.63
C ALA A 194 -13.26 -16.88 -9.94
N VAL A 195 -12.89 -17.11 -11.21
CA VAL A 195 -12.10 -18.27 -11.63
C VAL A 195 -10.69 -18.21 -11.01
N THR A 196 -10.08 -17.03 -10.97
CA THR A 196 -8.75 -16.87 -10.34
C THR A 196 -8.83 -17.19 -8.85
N SER A 197 -9.81 -16.65 -8.12
CA SER A 197 -9.99 -16.90 -6.69
C SER A 197 -10.28 -18.38 -6.43
N PHE A 198 -11.14 -19.02 -7.22
CA PHE A 198 -11.41 -20.46 -7.14
C PHE A 198 -10.15 -21.30 -7.35
N THR A 199 -9.41 -21.04 -8.41
CA THR A 199 -8.18 -21.79 -8.76
C THR A 199 -7.14 -21.71 -7.65
N LEU A 200 -6.92 -20.51 -7.09
CA LEU A 200 -5.97 -20.32 -5.99
C LEU A 200 -6.42 -21.03 -4.71
N ASN A 201 -7.71 -21.04 -4.42
CA ASN A 201 -8.23 -21.78 -3.28
C ASN A 201 -8.06 -23.28 -3.43
N ALA A 202 -8.41 -23.82 -4.59
CA ALA A 202 -8.20 -25.23 -4.89
C ALA A 202 -6.71 -25.61 -4.74
N ALA A 203 -5.79 -24.75 -5.25
CA ALA A 203 -4.35 -24.95 -5.12
C ALA A 203 -3.83 -24.80 -3.68
N SER A 204 -4.48 -24.02 -2.82
CA SER A 204 -4.07 -23.82 -1.44
C SER A 204 -4.59 -24.91 -0.48
N LEU A 205 -5.68 -25.58 -0.82
CA LEU A 205 -6.37 -26.57 0.00
C LEU A 205 -5.43 -27.66 0.60
N PRO A 206 -4.49 -28.26 -0.16
CA PRO A 206 -3.58 -29.26 0.37
C PRO A 206 -2.68 -28.75 1.52
N THR A 207 -2.51 -27.44 1.67
CA THR A 207 -1.62 -26.85 2.68
C THR A 207 -2.19 -26.93 4.09
N TYR A 208 -3.50 -27.02 4.25
CA TYR A 208 -4.18 -27.02 5.53
C TYR A 208 -5.23 -28.13 5.69
N TRP A 209 -5.62 -28.83 4.59
CA TRP A 209 -6.67 -29.88 4.63
C TRP A 209 -6.46 -30.95 5.70
N ARG A 210 -5.23 -31.43 5.84
CA ARG A 210 -4.87 -32.47 6.83
C ARG A 210 -4.95 -32.00 8.28
N ARG A 211 -5.09 -30.71 8.51
CA ARG A 211 -5.20 -30.11 9.86
C ARG A 211 -6.65 -29.85 10.26
N LEU A 212 -7.57 -30.03 9.32
CA LEU A 212 -9.00 -29.80 9.56
C LEU A 212 -9.61 -30.98 10.29
N ALA A 213 -10.43 -30.69 11.29
CA ALA A 213 -11.31 -31.63 11.93
C ALA A 213 -12.77 -31.28 11.63
N PHE A 214 -13.66 -32.28 11.68
CA PHE A 214 -15.09 -32.03 11.53
C PHE A 214 -15.74 -31.45 12.80
N LYS A 215 -15.06 -31.54 13.94
CA LYS A 215 -15.57 -31.06 15.23
C LYS A 215 -15.18 -29.62 15.45
N VAL A 216 -16.18 -28.74 15.47
CA VAL A 216 -16.03 -27.32 15.80
C VAL A 216 -16.02 -27.16 17.31
N ASP A 217 -15.08 -26.37 17.83
CA ASP A 217 -15.05 -25.95 19.23
C ASP A 217 -15.89 -24.69 19.38
N VAL A 218 -17.15 -24.86 19.82
CA VAL A 218 -18.13 -23.76 19.93
C VAL A 218 -17.71 -22.71 20.96
N ASP A 219 -17.06 -23.12 22.06
CA ASP A 219 -16.64 -22.17 23.09
C ASP A 219 -15.49 -21.31 22.63
N LEU A 220 -14.54 -21.89 21.91
CA LEU A 220 -13.47 -21.15 21.25
C LEU A 220 -14.06 -20.21 20.19
N MET A 221 -15.00 -20.69 19.39
CA MET A 221 -15.70 -19.90 18.35
C MET A 221 -16.38 -18.66 18.96
N LYS A 222 -17.12 -18.82 20.06
CA LYS A 222 -17.76 -17.69 20.76
C LYS A 222 -16.74 -16.65 21.23
N LYS A 223 -15.59 -17.10 21.79
CA LYS A 223 -14.50 -16.20 22.21
C LYS A 223 -13.90 -15.44 21.04
N MET A 224 -13.67 -16.11 19.92
CA MET A 224 -13.15 -15.50 18.69
C MET A 224 -14.15 -14.47 18.11
N LEU A 225 -15.43 -14.78 18.05
CA LEU A 225 -16.50 -13.87 17.61
C LEU A 225 -16.59 -12.63 18.52
N ALA A 226 -16.61 -12.82 19.83
CA ALA A 226 -16.68 -11.72 20.79
C ALA A 226 -15.49 -10.75 20.65
N PHE A 227 -14.32 -11.28 20.25
CA PHE A 227 -13.13 -10.48 19.98
C PHE A 227 -13.19 -9.75 18.64
N ALA A 228 -13.74 -10.39 17.60
CA ALA A 228 -13.76 -9.88 16.21
C ALA A 228 -14.87 -8.85 15.95
N ILE A 229 -16.08 -9.05 16.46
CA ILE A 229 -17.27 -8.21 16.18
C ILE A 229 -17.04 -6.70 16.39
N PRO A 230 -16.38 -6.21 17.46
CA PRO A 230 -16.12 -4.79 17.62
C PRO A 230 -15.30 -4.15 16.50
N ALA A 231 -14.43 -4.94 15.83
CA ALA A 231 -13.64 -4.46 14.70
C ALA A 231 -14.50 -4.25 13.45
N VAL A 232 -15.53 -5.07 13.24
CA VAL A 232 -16.49 -4.96 12.13
C VAL A 232 -17.18 -3.60 12.14
N PHE A 233 -17.65 -3.17 13.30
CA PHE A 233 -18.30 -1.85 13.44
C PHE A 233 -17.38 -0.71 13.01
N THR A 234 -16.12 -0.76 13.43
CA THR A 234 -15.11 0.24 13.02
C THR A 234 -14.87 0.21 11.51
N ALA A 235 -14.80 -0.98 10.92
CA ALA A 235 -14.59 -1.16 9.49
C ALA A 235 -15.79 -0.66 8.67
N LEU A 236 -17.03 -0.91 9.12
CA LEU A 236 -18.25 -0.39 8.48
C LEU A 236 -18.29 1.14 8.45
N VAL A 237 -18.00 1.77 9.59
CA VAL A 237 -17.98 3.23 9.68
C VAL A 237 -16.89 3.81 8.79
N PHE A 238 -15.73 3.16 8.72
CA PHE A 238 -14.64 3.57 7.84
C PHE A 238 -14.99 3.34 6.35
N PHE A 239 -15.70 2.26 6.03
CA PHE A 239 -16.24 2.03 4.69
C PHE A 239 -17.16 3.18 4.24
N ILE A 240 -18.08 3.62 5.11
CA ILE A 240 -18.97 4.74 4.82
C ILE A 240 -18.15 5.99 4.49
N LEU A 241 -17.14 6.32 5.30
CA LEU A 241 -16.28 7.48 5.07
C LEU A 241 -15.54 7.43 3.72
N LYS A 242 -15.08 6.24 3.31
CA LYS A 242 -14.18 6.09 2.16
C LYS A 242 -14.88 5.81 0.85
N LEU A 243 -16.04 5.15 0.86
CA LEU A 243 -16.61 4.54 -0.32
C LEU A 243 -18.11 4.84 -0.55
N SER A 244 -18.81 5.47 0.41
CA SER A 244 -20.25 5.74 0.28
C SER A 244 -20.59 6.76 -0.81
N ASP A 245 -19.67 7.62 -1.18
CA ASP A 245 -19.81 8.64 -2.22
C ASP A 245 -20.29 8.09 -3.57
N ARG A 246 -19.91 6.85 -3.92
CA ARG A 246 -20.32 6.19 -5.17
C ARG A 246 -21.82 5.89 -5.21
N TYR A 247 -22.45 5.59 -4.06
CA TYR A 247 -23.89 5.40 -3.98
C TYR A 247 -24.65 6.71 -4.23
N PHE A 248 -24.14 7.84 -3.69
CA PHE A 248 -24.69 9.17 -3.96
C PHE A 248 -24.49 9.57 -5.42
N LEU A 249 -23.29 9.35 -5.98
CA LEU A 249 -23.03 9.60 -7.40
C LEU A 249 -23.95 8.77 -8.30
N MET A 250 -24.13 7.48 -8.00
CA MET A 250 -25.04 6.62 -8.74
C MET A 250 -26.49 7.14 -8.66
N ARG A 251 -26.91 7.59 -7.46
CA ARG A 251 -28.27 8.08 -7.21
C ARG A 251 -28.58 9.36 -7.97
N TYR A 252 -27.63 10.28 -8.07
CA TYR A 252 -27.90 11.63 -8.64
C TYR A 252 -27.37 11.81 -10.07
N TRP A 253 -26.26 11.17 -10.44
CA TRP A 253 -25.57 11.37 -11.70
C TRP A 253 -25.43 10.11 -12.57
N GLY A 254 -25.75 8.95 -12.04
CA GLY A 254 -25.74 7.67 -12.74
C GLY A 254 -24.35 7.06 -12.95
N LYS A 255 -24.35 5.94 -13.67
CA LYS A 255 -23.19 5.05 -13.80
C LYS A 255 -21.95 5.68 -14.45
N THR A 256 -22.12 6.59 -15.40
CA THR A 256 -21.00 7.27 -16.07
C THR A 256 -20.15 8.08 -15.09
N GLN A 257 -20.78 8.85 -14.21
CA GLN A 257 -20.06 9.62 -13.19
C GLN A 257 -19.38 8.73 -12.16
N VAL A 258 -20.00 7.61 -11.80
CA VAL A 258 -19.37 6.61 -10.94
C VAL A 258 -18.12 6.02 -11.59
N GLY A 259 -18.15 5.75 -12.90
CA GLY A 259 -17.00 5.23 -13.64
C GLY A 259 -15.85 6.22 -13.70
N LEU A 260 -16.15 7.50 -14.01
CA LEU A 260 -15.15 8.57 -13.99
C LEU A 260 -14.55 8.76 -12.58
N TYR A 261 -15.39 8.76 -11.55
CA TYR A 261 -14.93 8.88 -10.17
C TYR A 261 -14.07 7.67 -9.73
N THR A 262 -14.46 6.45 -10.13
CA THR A 262 -13.68 5.24 -9.87
C THR A 262 -12.33 5.28 -10.55
N THR A 263 -12.26 5.80 -11.80
CA THR A 263 -11.00 6.04 -12.52
C THR A 263 -10.13 7.06 -11.77
N ALA A 264 -10.71 8.20 -11.37
CA ALA A 264 -10.00 9.21 -10.59
C ALA A 264 -9.44 8.66 -9.28
N PHE A 265 -10.21 7.82 -8.60
CA PHE A 265 -9.80 7.14 -7.37
C PHE A 265 -8.63 6.18 -7.62
N THR A 266 -8.67 5.38 -8.69
CA THR A 266 -7.59 4.46 -9.07
C THR A 266 -6.30 5.24 -9.40
N LEU A 267 -6.39 6.36 -10.11
CA LEU A 267 -5.25 7.22 -10.41
C LEU A 267 -4.65 7.88 -9.15
N SER A 268 -5.41 8.04 -8.08
CA SER A 268 -4.94 8.57 -6.79
C SER A 268 -4.29 7.53 -5.87
N GLU A 269 -4.40 6.24 -6.18
CA GLU A 269 -3.90 5.11 -5.36
C GLU A 269 -2.38 5.09 -5.09
N PRO A 270 -1.46 5.63 -5.92
CA PRO A 270 -0.02 5.56 -5.64
C PRO A 270 0.36 6.10 -4.25
N VAL A 271 -0.23 7.22 -3.80
CA VAL A 271 0.01 7.76 -2.45
C VAL A 271 -0.52 6.82 -1.37
N TYR A 272 -1.67 6.19 -1.60
CA TYR A 272 -2.24 5.20 -0.70
C TYR A 272 -1.36 3.94 -0.60
N MET A 273 -0.70 3.53 -1.69
CA MET A 273 0.25 2.43 -1.69
C MET A 273 1.48 2.74 -0.81
N ALA A 274 2.06 3.93 -0.94
CA ALA A 274 3.17 4.39 -0.10
C ALA A 274 2.76 4.41 1.38
N MET A 275 1.56 4.93 1.68
CA MET A 275 1.01 4.91 3.04
C MET A 275 0.85 3.49 3.59
N THR A 276 0.37 2.56 2.77
CA THR A 276 0.17 1.17 3.20
C THR A 276 1.51 0.48 3.51
N ALA A 277 2.55 0.73 2.70
CA ALA A 277 3.90 0.23 2.96
C ALA A 277 4.46 0.74 4.29
N PHE A 278 4.36 2.05 4.51
CA PHE A 278 4.79 2.66 5.76
C PHE A 278 4.03 2.08 6.96
N ARG A 279 2.70 1.95 6.85
CA ARG A 279 1.84 1.39 7.89
C ARG A 279 2.22 -0.04 8.29
N MET A 280 2.75 -0.85 7.37
CA MET A 280 3.17 -2.22 7.68
C MET A 280 4.49 -2.27 8.46
N ALA A 281 5.46 -1.41 8.13
CA ALA A 281 6.77 -1.39 8.78
C ALA A 281 6.75 -0.60 10.10
N TRP A 282 5.91 0.42 10.19
CA TRP A 282 5.90 1.41 11.25
C TRP A 282 5.69 0.89 12.67
N PRO A 283 4.70 -0.01 12.97
CA PRO A 283 4.47 -0.48 14.34
C PRO A 283 5.68 -1.20 14.95
N GLN A 284 6.32 -2.05 14.17
CA GLN A 284 7.49 -2.83 14.63
C GLN A 284 8.64 -1.91 15.01
N TRP A 285 8.87 -0.87 14.20
CA TRP A 285 9.97 0.05 14.39
C TRP A 285 9.76 0.98 15.60
N HIS A 286 8.56 1.51 15.81
CA HIS A 286 8.32 2.44 16.93
C HIS A 286 8.12 1.72 18.27
N TYR A 287 7.52 0.50 18.29
CA TYR A 287 7.37 -0.25 19.56
C TYR A 287 8.69 -0.73 20.13
N ALA A 288 9.68 -1.02 19.28
CA ALA A 288 11.01 -1.45 19.72
C ALA A 288 11.78 -0.39 20.53
N LYS A 289 11.31 0.87 20.56
CA LYS A 289 12.01 2.00 21.18
C LYS A 289 11.17 2.75 22.23
N LEU A 290 10.19 2.07 22.84
CA LEU A 290 9.31 2.66 23.87
C LEU A 290 10.01 2.86 25.22
N ASP A 291 11.17 2.27 25.45
CA ASP A 291 11.90 2.31 26.72
C ASP A 291 12.37 3.73 27.07
N ASP A 292 12.65 4.57 26.07
CA ASP A 292 12.92 6.01 26.25
C ASP A 292 11.81 6.86 25.62
N PRO A 293 10.86 7.38 26.43
CA PRO A 293 9.74 8.17 25.90
C PRO A 293 10.14 9.44 25.16
N GLN A 294 11.23 10.11 25.56
CA GLN A 294 11.68 11.36 24.92
C GLN A 294 12.32 11.09 23.57
N ARG A 295 13.20 10.10 23.50
CA ARG A 295 13.81 9.64 22.25
C ARG A 295 12.74 9.11 21.30
N HIS A 296 11.78 8.32 21.81
CA HIS A 296 10.65 7.81 21.02
C HIS A 296 9.82 8.95 20.40
N LYS A 297 9.44 9.98 21.16
CA LYS A 297 8.66 11.13 20.67
C LYS A 297 9.38 11.87 19.56
N ARG A 298 10.68 12.18 19.75
CA ARG A 298 11.53 12.85 18.73
C ARG A 298 11.63 12.03 17.46
N MET A 299 11.87 10.73 17.60
CA MET A 299 11.97 9.80 16.49
C MET A 299 10.66 9.71 15.70
N VAL A 300 9.52 9.55 16.37
CA VAL A 300 8.19 9.54 15.73
C VAL A 300 7.93 10.85 14.99
N SER A 301 8.21 12.00 15.60
CA SER A 301 8.05 13.32 14.99
C SER A 301 8.84 13.43 13.68
N ARG A 302 10.15 13.14 13.70
CA ARG A 302 11.02 13.22 12.49
C ARG A 302 10.60 12.24 11.39
N SER A 303 10.38 10.98 11.74
CA SER A 303 9.99 9.97 10.75
C SER A 303 8.65 10.26 10.13
N SER A 304 7.72 10.82 10.90
CA SER A 304 6.43 11.31 10.40
C SER A 304 6.63 12.44 9.38
N THR A 305 7.55 13.36 9.63
CA THR A 305 7.88 14.46 8.68
C THR A 305 8.40 13.91 7.35
N TYR A 306 9.32 12.94 7.38
CA TYR A 306 9.84 12.34 6.12
C TYR A 306 8.81 11.49 5.40
N PHE A 307 7.98 10.76 6.15
CA PHE A 307 6.87 10.04 5.54
C PHE A 307 5.87 10.98 4.86
N MET A 308 5.52 12.09 5.51
CA MET A 308 4.66 13.11 4.90
C MET A 308 5.32 13.79 3.70
N LEU A 309 6.64 14.00 3.74
CA LEU A 309 7.40 14.49 2.58
C LEU A 309 7.25 13.56 1.38
N LEU A 310 7.36 12.24 1.58
CA LEU A 310 7.15 11.26 0.52
C LEU A 310 5.72 11.35 -0.05
N CYS A 311 4.69 11.38 0.81
CA CYS A 311 3.30 11.48 0.37
C CYS A 311 3.01 12.78 -0.40
N VAL A 312 3.52 13.92 0.09
CA VAL A 312 3.35 15.23 -0.57
C VAL A 312 4.15 15.30 -1.87
N ALA A 313 5.38 14.74 -1.91
CA ALA A 313 6.17 14.67 -3.14
C ALA A 313 5.44 13.85 -4.22
N MET A 314 4.88 12.68 -3.86
CA MET A 314 4.08 11.87 -4.78
C MET A 314 2.84 12.62 -5.27
N MET A 315 2.14 13.35 -4.38
CA MET A 315 1.02 14.21 -4.77
C MET A 315 1.48 15.30 -5.74
N THR A 316 2.63 15.93 -5.50
CA THR A 316 3.19 16.98 -6.38
C THR A 316 3.50 16.41 -7.77
N VAL A 317 4.18 15.25 -7.83
CA VAL A 317 4.47 14.56 -9.09
C VAL A 317 3.17 14.21 -9.82
N THR A 318 2.18 13.63 -9.11
CA THR A 318 0.87 13.34 -9.70
C THR A 318 0.21 14.61 -10.26
N GLY A 319 0.27 15.74 -9.53
CA GLY A 319 -0.34 17.00 -9.96
C GLY A 319 0.37 17.62 -11.16
N VAL A 320 1.71 17.62 -11.19
CA VAL A 320 2.52 18.17 -12.30
C VAL A 320 2.32 17.37 -13.57
N PHE A 321 2.37 16.03 -13.48
CA PHE A 321 2.31 15.12 -14.63
C PHE A 321 0.90 14.52 -14.85
N MET A 322 -0.15 15.19 -14.39
CA MET A 322 -1.53 14.68 -14.47
C MET A 322 -1.98 14.35 -15.91
N PRO A 323 -1.75 15.19 -16.93
CA PRO A 323 -2.14 14.87 -18.30
C PRO A 323 -1.46 13.60 -18.83
N LEU A 324 -0.17 13.45 -18.56
CA LEU A 324 0.59 12.24 -18.95
C LEU A 324 0.06 10.99 -18.24
N LEU A 325 -0.19 11.08 -16.92
CA LEU A 325 -0.73 9.96 -16.14
C LEU A 325 -2.10 9.51 -16.67
N ILE A 326 -2.97 10.47 -17.00
CA ILE A 326 -4.27 10.17 -17.60
C ILE A 326 -4.06 9.47 -18.95
N ARG A 327 -3.20 9.97 -19.82
CA ARG A 327 -2.97 9.42 -21.16
C ARG A 327 -2.31 8.04 -21.14
N LEU A 328 -1.42 7.80 -20.19
CA LEU A 328 -0.76 6.49 -20.03
C LEU A 328 -1.70 5.44 -19.44
N LEU A 329 -2.57 5.86 -18.52
CA LEU A 329 -3.40 4.93 -17.75
C LEU A 329 -4.86 4.87 -18.22
N THR A 330 -5.28 5.75 -19.15
CA THR A 330 -6.62 5.71 -19.74
C THR A 330 -6.57 5.84 -21.26
N SER A 331 -7.20 4.91 -21.94
CA SER A 331 -7.11 4.82 -23.42
C SER A 331 -8.16 5.67 -24.14
N ARG A 332 -9.37 5.83 -23.57
CA ARG A 332 -10.46 6.59 -24.22
C ARG A 332 -10.56 8.02 -23.72
N GLN A 333 -10.79 8.97 -24.64
CA GLN A 333 -10.99 10.39 -24.33
C GLN A 333 -12.11 10.68 -23.33
N SER A 334 -13.12 9.80 -23.27
CA SER A 334 -14.24 9.93 -22.34
C SER A 334 -13.82 9.86 -20.85
N PHE A 335 -12.64 9.36 -20.55
CA PHE A 335 -12.07 9.31 -19.20
C PHE A 335 -11.17 10.51 -18.86
N TRP A 336 -10.83 11.36 -19.80
CA TRP A 336 -9.79 12.37 -19.58
C TRP A 336 -10.22 13.56 -18.72
N SER A 337 -11.50 13.69 -18.41
CA SER A 337 -12.02 14.74 -17.54
C SER A 337 -11.75 14.51 -16.04
N VAL A 338 -11.10 13.41 -15.66
CA VAL A 338 -10.92 13.01 -14.26
C VAL A 338 -9.81 13.76 -13.51
N GLY A 339 -8.95 14.50 -14.20
CA GLY A 339 -7.76 15.14 -13.64
C GLY A 339 -7.99 15.93 -12.35
N PRO A 340 -8.87 16.94 -12.32
CA PRO A 340 -9.15 17.74 -11.12
C PRO A 340 -9.62 16.88 -9.95
N THR A 341 -10.51 15.93 -10.21
CA THR A 341 -11.03 15.01 -9.18
C THR A 341 -9.93 14.09 -8.64
N THR A 342 -9.03 13.60 -9.51
CA THR A 342 -7.86 12.79 -9.10
C THR A 342 -6.95 13.56 -8.15
N LEU A 343 -6.65 14.83 -8.44
CA LEU A 343 -5.80 15.65 -7.59
C LEU A 343 -6.41 15.87 -6.20
N VAL A 344 -7.71 16.16 -6.14
CA VAL A 344 -8.44 16.32 -4.87
C VAL A 344 -8.46 15.01 -4.07
N LEU A 345 -8.68 13.87 -4.72
CA LEU A 345 -8.62 12.55 -4.08
C LEU A 345 -7.20 12.21 -3.59
N THR A 346 -6.17 12.56 -4.36
CA THR A 346 -4.77 12.40 -3.93
C THR A 346 -4.50 13.23 -2.68
N PHE A 347 -4.98 14.48 -2.62
CA PHE A 347 -4.90 15.32 -1.43
C PHE A 347 -5.65 14.72 -0.24
N SER A 348 -6.84 14.15 -0.45
CA SER A 348 -7.57 13.44 0.61
C SER A 348 -6.75 12.28 1.19
N THR A 349 -6.00 11.56 0.35
CA THR A 349 -5.12 10.46 0.79
C THR A 349 -3.93 10.96 1.61
N VAL A 350 -3.39 12.14 1.30
CA VAL A 350 -2.36 12.80 2.12
C VAL A 350 -2.91 13.12 3.53
N LEU A 351 -4.14 13.63 3.62
CA LEU A 351 -4.80 13.87 4.92
C LEU A 351 -5.07 12.57 5.69
N TYR A 352 -5.45 11.51 4.99
CA TYR A 352 -5.56 10.19 5.62
C TYR A 352 -4.21 9.67 6.14
N SER A 353 -3.13 9.97 5.45
CA SER A 353 -1.78 9.65 5.94
C SER A 353 -1.43 10.40 7.23
N LEU A 354 -1.86 11.67 7.37
CA LEU A 354 -1.75 12.42 8.63
C LEU A 354 -2.53 11.77 9.79
N TYR A 355 -3.76 11.30 9.53
CA TYR A 355 -4.51 10.54 10.54
C TYR A 355 -3.69 9.37 11.07
N PHE A 356 -3.04 8.63 10.17
CA PHE A 356 -2.24 7.46 10.55
C PHE A 356 -0.99 7.85 11.38
N VAL A 357 -0.36 8.95 11.03
CA VAL A 357 0.76 9.52 11.81
C VAL A 357 0.30 9.86 13.24
N PHE A 358 -0.85 10.52 13.38
CA PHE A 358 -1.37 10.91 14.69
C PHE A 358 -1.88 9.73 15.52
N TRP A 359 -2.30 8.63 14.87
CA TRP A 359 -2.76 7.42 15.53
C TRP A 359 -1.73 6.80 16.49
N VAL A 360 -0.43 7.00 16.24
CA VAL A 360 0.66 6.46 17.08
C VAL A 360 0.50 6.86 18.55
N GLY A 361 0.23 8.13 18.83
CA GLY A 361 0.09 8.60 20.21
C GLY A 361 -1.13 7.98 20.93
N ALA A 362 -2.25 7.81 20.25
CA ALA A 362 -3.43 7.15 20.79
C ALA A 362 -3.17 5.65 21.04
N ASN A 363 -2.40 5.02 20.15
CA ASN A 363 -2.06 3.60 20.23
C ASN A 363 -1.08 3.31 21.40
N VAL A 364 -0.02 4.09 21.53
CA VAL A 364 0.92 4.01 22.66
C VAL A 364 0.19 4.21 24.01
N ALA A 365 -0.75 5.14 24.06
CA ALA A 365 -1.60 5.39 25.23
C ALA A 365 -2.72 4.35 25.44
N LYS A 366 -2.84 3.33 24.57
CA LYS A 366 -3.90 2.31 24.61
C LYS A 366 -5.33 2.88 24.56
N LYS A 367 -5.54 4.02 23.89
CA LYS A 367 -6.84 4.73 23.78
C LYS A 367 -7.59 4.44 22.48
N ASN A 368 -7.35 3.28 21.87
CA ASN A 368 -7.94 2.87 20.58
C ASN A 368 -9.48 2.77 20.61
N ARG A 369 -10.09 2.64 21.80
CA ARG A 369 -11.56 2.60 21.96
C ARG A 369 -12.26 3.87 21.44
N GLN A 370 -11.56 5.00 21.32
CA GLN A 370 -12.13 6.25 20.80
C GLN A 370 -12.14 6.32 19.26
N ILE A 371 -11.41 5.43 18.58
CA ILE A 371 -11.27 5.44 17.11
C ILE A 371 -12.62 5.27 16.41
N PRO A 372 -13.49 4.31 16.75
CA PRO A 372 -14.79 4.16 16.11
C PRO A 372 -15.63 5.45 16.19
N LEU A 373 -15.60 6.13 17.33
CA LEU A 373 -16.39 7.34 17.55
C LEU A 373 -15.93 8.50 16.65
N ILE A 374 -14.62 8.78 16.59
CA ILE A 374 -14.11 9.86 15.73
C ILE A 374 -14.30 9.54 14.25
N THR A 375 -14.21 8.26 13.89
CA THR A 375 -14.49 7.80 12.52
C THR A 375 -15.97 8.00 12.19
N ALA A 376 -16.89 7.71 13.14
CA ALA A 376 -18.32 7.94 12.96
C ALA A 376 -18.65 9.43 12.76
N VAL A 377 -18.04 10.33 13.53
CA VAL A 377 -18.19 11.78 13.35
C VAL A 377 -17.72 12.22 11.97
N ALA A 378 -16.54 11.78 11.54
CA ALA A 378 -16.00 12.09 10.21
C ALA A 378 -16.88 11.53 9.09
N SER A 379 -17.41 10.31 9.26
CA SER A 379 -18.31 9.67 8.29
C SER A 379 -19.65 10.39 8.21
N ALA A 380 -20.23 10.78 9.33
CA ALA A 380 -21.48 11.54 9.35
C ALA A 380 -21.33 12.90 8.64
N LEU A 381 -20.22 13.60 8.86
CA LEU A 381 -19.91 14.82 8.13
C LEU A 381 -19.78 14.55 6.62
N ASN A 382 -19.02 13.52 6.23
CA ASN A 382 -18.84 13.16 4.82
C ASN A 382 -20.18 12.85 4.14
N VAL A 383 -21.05 12.05 4.78
CA VAL A 383 -22.39 11.73 4.29
C VAL A 383 -23.25 12.99 4.17
N GLY A 384 -23.22 13.87 5.17
CA GLY A 384 -23.94 15.15 5.15
C GLY A 384 -23.50 16.06 3.98
N LEU A 385 -22.19 16.18 3.76
CA LEU A 385 -21.62 16.93 2.63
C LEU A 385 -21.95 16.27 1.28
N ASN A 386 -21.91 14.94 1.20
CA ASN A 386 -22.31 14.21 0.00
C ASN A 386 -23.78 14.47 -0.37
N LEU A 387 -24.69 14.43 0.60
CA LEU A 387 -26.11 14.74 0.41
C LEU A 387 -26.33 16.18 -0.06
N ALA A 388 -25.61 17.14 0.51
CA ALA A 388 -25.77 18.55 0.21
C ALA A 388 -25.17 18.96 -1.14
N PHE A 389 -23.98 18.44 -1.49
CA PHE A 389 -23.19 18.99 -2.59
C PHE A 389 -23.10 18.09 -3.83
N ILE A 390 -23.18 16.75 -3.71
CA ILE A 390 -23.14 15.86 -4.88
C ILE A 390 -24.28 16.15 -5.87
N PRO A 391 -25.54 16.41 -5.45
CA PRO A 391 -26.61 16.70 -6.41
C PRO A 391 -26.29 17.86 -7.36
N ARG A 392 -25.53 18.85 -6.92
CA ARG A 392 -25.19 20.05 -7.70
C ARG A 392 -23.85 19.95 -8.44
N TYR A 393 -22.83 19.36 -7.84
CA TYR A 393 -21.45 19.42 -8.31
C TYR A 393 -20.84 18.04 -8.69
N GLY A 394 -21.59 16.95 -8.56
CA GLY A 394 -21.17 15.63 -9.00
C GLY A 394 -19.88 15.12 -8.32
N MET A 395 -19.00 14.52 -9.14
CA MET A 395 -17.80 13.83 -8.64
C MET A 395 -16.78 14.73 -7.92
N ILE A 396 -16.71 16.02 -8.28
CA ILE A 396 -15.79 16.95 -7.60
C ILE A 396 -16.23 17.23 -6.17
N ALA A 397 -17.55 17.31 -5.93
CA ALA A 397 -18.11 17.46 -4.60
C ALA A 397 -17.85 16.21 -3.75
N ALA A 398 -17.99 15.00 -4.32
CA ALA A 398 -17.66 13.75 -3.64
C ALA A 398 -16.20 13.73 -3.17
N ALA A 399 -15.27 14.18 -4.03
CA ALA A 399 -13.86 14.26 -3.70
C ALA A 399 -13.58 15.26 -2.55
N TRP A 400 -14.19 16.46 -2.59
CA TRP A 400 -14.05 17.46 -1.52
C TRP A 400 -14.70 17.02 -0.21
N SER A 401 -15.83 16.32 -0.26
CA SER A 401 -16.46 15.73 0.93
C SER A 401 -15.54 14.71 1.58
N THR A 402 -14.80 13.93 0.78
CA THR A 402 -13.79 12.97 1.28
C THR A 402 -12.59 13.70 1.91
N VAL A 403 -12.14 14.81 1.31
CA VAL A 403 -11.12 15.70 1.90
C VAL A 403 -11.57 16.20 3.28
N ALA A 404 -12.79 16.75 3.37
CA ALA A 404 -13.33 17.24 4.63
C ALA A 404 -13.46 16.14 5.69
N GLY A 405 -13.93 14.96 5.30
CA GLY A 405 -14.03 13.80 6.18
C GLY A 405 -12.68 13.38 6.75
N PHE A 406 -11.66 13.22 5.91
CA PHE A 406 -10.32 12.86 6.37
C PHE A 406 -9.61 13.98 7.13
N ALA A 407 -9.89 15.25 6.81
CA ALA A 407 -9.37 16.39 7.59
C ALA A 407 -9.91 16.38 9.03
N VAL A 408 -11.22 16.16 9.19
CA VAL A 408 -11.85 16.06 10.53
C VAL A 408 -11.35 14.82 11.26
N LEU A 409 -11.24 13.68 10.58
CA LEU A 409 -10.69 12.45 11.16
C LEU A 409 -9.27 12.66 11.68
N ALA A 410 -8.39 13.29 10.87
CA ALA A 410 -7.02 13.61 11.26
C ALA A 410 -6.96 14.61 12.44
N ALA A 411 -7.80 15.65 12.40
CA ALA A 411 -7.87 16.66 13.48
C ALA A 411 -8.33 16.08 14.82
N LEU A 412 -9.36 15.22 14.79
CA LEU A 412 -9.85 14.53 16.00
C LEU A 412 -8.82 13.54 16.53
N MET A 413 -8.15 12.77 15.64
CA MET A 413 -7.08 11.87 16.04
C MET A 413 -5.89 12.63 16.64
N TYR A 414 -5.51 13.76 16.06
CA TYR A 414 -4.48 14.65 16.62
C TYR A 414 -4.82 15.08 18.03
N ARG A 415 -6.07 15.53 18.27
CA ARG A 415 -6.52 15.93 19.63
C ARG A 415 -6.41 14.78 20.62
N ILE A 416 -6.85 13.57 20.26
CA ILE A 416 -6.75 12.38 21.12
C ILE A 416 -5.30 12.06 21.41
N SER A 417 -4.45 12.01 20.38
CA SER A 417 -3.02 11.74 20.50
C SER A 417 -2.35 12.73 21.44
N GLN A 418 -2.51 14.03 21.21
CA GLN A 418 -1.88 15.08 22.02
C GLN A 418 -2.36 15.12 23.47
N ARG A 419 -3.61 14.72 23.71
CA ARG A 419 -4.17 14.67 25.07
C ARG A 419 -3.56 13.56 25.93
N HIS A 420 -3.19 12.43 25.31
CA HIS A 420 -2.75 11.24 26.04
C HIS A 420 -1.25 10.95 25.91
N TYR A 421 -0.66 11.27 24.77
CA TYR A 421 0.76 11.10 24.49
C TYR A 421 1.25 12.25 23.61
N ARG A 422 1.69 13.32 24.22
CA ARG A 422 2.07 14.56 23.56
C ARG A 422 3.35 14.36 22.74
N ILE A 423 3.23 14.52 21.40
CA ILE A 423 4.34 14.48 20.44
C ILE A 423 4.47 15.85 19.81
N ALA A 424 5.66 16.44 19.84
CA ALA A 424 5.94 17.71 19.17
C ALA A 424 6.17 17.46 17.68
N PHE A 425 5.10 17.53 16.88
CA PHE A 425 5.21 17.42 15.43
C PHE A 425 5.81 18.69 14.82
N GLU A 426 6.58 18.53 13.76
CA GLU A 426 7.28 19.64 13.06
C GLU A 426 6.31 20.40 12.13
N TRP A 427 5.28 21.06 12.70
CA TRP A 427 4.23 21.75 11.94
C TRP A 427 4.75 22.75 10.90
N ALA A 428 5.80 23.51 11.25
CA ALA A 428 6.40 24.46 10.32
C ALA A 428 6.92 23.75 9.06
N ARG A 429 7.50 22.54 9.19
CA ARG A 429 7.97 21.74 8.06
C ARG A 429 6.81 21.18 7.24
N LEU A 430 5.74 20.73 7.90
CA LEU A 430 4.53 20.23 7.22
C LEU A 430 3.85 21.34 6.38
N VAL A 431 3.74 22.54 6.94
CA VAL A 431 3.20 23.70 6.20
C VAL A 431 4.10 24.07 5.01
N LYS A 432 5.43 24.12 5.20
CA LYS A 432 6.39 24.39 4.11
C LYS A 432 6.25 23.38 2.96
N MET A 433 6.04 22.09 3.26
CA MET A 433 5.79 21.07 2.24
C MET A 433 4.49 21.34 1.48
N GLY A 434 3.41 21.66 2.19
CA GLY A 434 2.13 21.99 1.58
C GLY A 434 2.21 23.20 0.65
N VAL A 435 2.87 24.29 1.12
CA VAL A 435 3.09 25.50 0.33
C VAL A 435 3.95 25.22 -0.91
N ALA A 436 5.09 24.53 -0.74
CA ALA A 436 5.96 24.16 -1.85
C ALA A 436 5.25 23.32 -2.90
N SER A 437 4.45 22.32 -2.46
CA SER A 437 3.64 21.49 -3.36
C SER A 437 2.58 22.30 -4.10
N GLY A 438 1.82 23.14 -3.38
CA GLY A 438 0.78 23.98 -3.97
C GLY A 438 1.34 24.95 -5.01
N LEU A 439 2.45 25.62 -4.71
CA LEU A 439 3.11 26.53 -5.65
C LEU A 439 3.66 25.79 -6.87
N THR A 440 4.23 24.59 -6.69
CA THR A 440 4.75 23.77 -7.80
C THR A 440 3.61 23.33 -8.72
N ILE A 441 2.50 22.84 -8.16
CA ILE A 441 1.33 22.42 -8.94
C ILE A 441 0.70 23.63 -9.66
N LEU A 442 0.61 24.79 -9.00
CA LEU A 442 0.12 26.03 -9.60
C LEU A 442 1.02 26.48 -10.75
N ALA A 443 2.35 26.44 -10.57
CA ALA A 443 3.30 26.74 -11.63
C ALA A 443 3.18 25.78 -12.82
N ALA A 444 3.00 24.49 -12.58
CA ALA A 444 2.77 23.52 -13.63
C ALA A 444 1.45 23.80 -14.38
N TRP A 445 0.41 24.17 -13.66
CA TRP A 445 -0.88 24.55 -14.25
C TRP A 445 -0.77 25.84 -15.10
N THR A 446 -0.07 26.88 -14.62
CA THR A 446 0.14 28.12 -15.39
C THR A 446 0.96 27.88 -16.65
N VAL A 447 2.01 27.03 -16.58
CA VAL A 447 2.77 26.61 -17.77
C VAL A 447 1.87 25.86 -18.76
N ALA A 448 1.04 24.94 -18.28
CA ALA A 448 0.11 24.19 -19.11
C ALA A 448 -0.87 25.12 -19.84
N GLN A 449 -1.40 26.16 -19.17
CA GLN A 449 -2.28 27.17 -19.80
C GLN A 449 -1.52 28.03 -20.82
N ALA A 450 -0.31 28.48 -20.50
CA ALA A 450 0.50 29.31 -21.37
C ALA A 450 0.95 28.59 -22.65
N THR A 451 1.21 27.27 -22.55
CA THR A 451 1.62 26.42 -23.69
C THR A 451 0.44 25.86 -24.48
N GLY A 452 -0.82 26.14 -24.06
CA GLY A 452 -2.00 25.57 -24.68
C GLY A 452 -2.12 24.06 -24.53
N GLU A 453 -1.51 23.52 -23.48
CA GLU A 453 -1.53 22.07 -23.25
C GLU A 453 -2.95 21.54 -23.09
N SER A 454 -3.27 20.51 -23.83
CA SER A 454 -4.54 19.80 -23.72
C SER A 454 -4.32 18.30 -23.61
N VAL A 455 -4.97 17.67 -22.64
CA VAL A 455 -5.02 16.20 -22.53
C VAL A 455 -5.56 15.56 -23.82
N ARG A 456 -6.31 16.34 -24.64
CA ARG A 456 -6.89 15.89 -25.92
C ARG A 456 -5.94 16.01 -27.11
N ALA A 457 -4.78 16.65 -26.95
CA ALA A 457 -3.77 16.77 -28.01
C ALA A 457 -3.21 15.37 -28.41
N PRO A 458 -2.56 15.22 -29.57
CA PRO A 458 -1.84 14.01 -29.93
C PRO A 458 -0.87 13.58 -28.82
N PHE A 459 -0.65 12.27 -28.64
CA PHE A 459 0.18 11.76 -27.53
C PHE A 459 1.62 12.33 -27.55
N GLY A 460 2.19 12.52 -28.75
CA GLY A 460 3.51 13.12 -28.90
C GLY A 460 3.57 14.55 -28.37
N ASP A 461 2.52 15.36 -28.63
CA ASP A 461 2.45 16.74 -28.15
C ASP A 461 2.29 16.78 -26.63
N VAL A 462 1.44 15.90 -26.05
CA VAL A 462 1.34 15.79 -24.58
C VAL A 462 2.69 15.42 -23.98
N MET A 463 3.39 14.44 -24.55
CA MET A 463 4.72 14.04 -24.07
C MET A 463 5.75 15.16 -24.19
N LEU A 464 5.70 15.94 -25.27
CA LEU A 464 6.58 17.11 -25.46
C LEU A 464 6.29 18.20 -24.42
N HIS A 465 5.02 18.54 -24.17
CA HIS A 465 4.64 19.50 -23.14
C HIS A 465 5.06 19.04 -21.75
N GLU A 466 4.93 17.74 -21.45
CA GLU A 466 5.39 17.20 -20.17
C GLU A 466 6.91 17.27 -20.02
N LEU A 467 7.66 17.10 -21.09
CA LEU A 467 9.12 17.29 -21.08
C LEU A 467 9.48 18.75 -20.74
N TYR A 468 8.74 19.73 -21.27
CA TYR A 468 8.91 21.14 -20.90
C TYR A 468 8.50 21.44 -19.44
N LYS A 469 7.57 20.69 -18.88
CA LYS A 469 7.16 20.81 -17.45
C LYS A 469 8.07 20.06 -16.49
N ALA A 470 8.88 19.10 -16.99
CA ALA A 470 9.76 18.32 -16.11
C ALA A 470 10.66 19.21 -15.21
N PRO A 471 11.24 20.35 -15.68
CA PRO A 471 11.95 21.27 -14.82
C PRO A 471 11.08 21.90 -13.72
N VAL A 472 9.76 22.06 -13.96
CA VAL A 472 8.83 22.61 -12.96
C VAL A 472 8.72 21.67 -11.75
N ALA A 473 8.83 20.36 -11.96
CA ALA A 473 8.85 19.41 -10.85
C ALA A 473 10.04 19.64 -9.90
N LEU A 474 11.17 20.15 -10.41
CA LEU A 474 12.33 20.52 -9.59
C LEU A 474 12.08 21.76 -8.73
N LEU A 475 11.03 22.53 -9.01
CA LEU A 475 10.64 23.66 -8.17
C LEU A 475 10.25 23.20 -6.76
N PHE A 476 9.68 22.02 -6.62
CA PHE A 476 9.32 21.49 -5.31
C PHE A 476 10.53 21.34 -4.36
N PRO A 477 11.57 20.58 -4.68
CA PRO A 477 12.76 20.51 -3.81
C PRO A 477 13.49 21.84 -3.68
N LEU A 478 13.49 22.71 -4.72
CA LEU A 478 14.07 24.04 -4.65
C LEU A 478 13.31 24.94 -3.67
N LEU A 479 12.00 24.95 -3.71
CA LEU A 479 11.18 25.68 -2.75
C LEU A 479 11.34 25.14 -1.33
N LEU A 480 11.44 23.84 -1.14
CA LEU A 480 11.74 23.25 0.16
C LEU A 480 13.08 23.75 0.70
N TYR A 481 14.10 23.81 -0.15
CA TYR A 481 15.40 24.34 0.22
C TYR A 481 15.33 25.84 0.57
N ALA A 482 14.68 26.65 -0.28
CA ALA A 482 14.51 28.10 -0.10
C ALA A 482 13.70 28.44 1.16
N LEU A 483 12.62 27.67 1.45
CA LEU A 483 11.80 27.84 2.64
C LEU A 483 12.50 27.35 3.93
N GLY A 484 13.72 26.83 3.84
CA GLY A 484 14.47 26.33 5.00
C GLY A 484 13.79 25.09 5.62
N PHE A 485 13.37 24.14 4.77
CA PHE A 485 12.83 22.86 5.22
C PHE A 485 13.90 22.00 5.90
N LEU A 486 15.13 21.99 5.34
CA LEU A 486 16.24 21.20 5.87
C LEU A 486 16.85 21.88 7.10
N THR A 487 17.06 21.13 8.16
CA THR A 487 17.81 21.57 9.33
C THR A 487 19.31 21.75 8.98
N PRO A 488 20.06 22.56 9.73
CA PRO A 488 21.51 22.75 9.48
C PRO A 488 22.27 21.42 9.40
N GLY A 489 22.06 20.49 10.32
CA GLY A 489 22.70 19.18 10.31
C GLY A 489 22.31 18.31 9.10
N GLU A 490 21.06 18.38 8.62
CA GLU A 490 20.64 17.70 7.39
C GLU A 490 21.30 18.28 6.14
N ARG A 491 21.47 19.62 6.08
CA ARG A 491 22.18 20.30 4.99
C ARG A 491 23.66 19.88 4.93
N GLU A 492 24.31 19.77 6.06
CA GLU A 492 25.71 19.31 6.13
C GLU A 492 25.86 17.84 5.74
N ARG A 493 24.96 16.97 6.18
CA ARG A 493 24.93 15.54 5.77
C ARG A 493 24.76 15.40 4.25
N LEU A 494 23.84 16.13 3.65
CA LEU A 494 23.66 16.17 2.20
C LEU A 494 24.90 16.72 1.48
N ALA A 495 25.50 17.79 1.99
CA ALA A 495 26.72 18.35 1.42
C ALA A 495 27.91 17.37 1.50
N ARG A 496 28.05 16.65 2.62
CA ARG A 496 29.05 15.59 2.79
C ARG A 496 28.79 14.42 1.79
N ALA A 497 27.55 13.96 1.65
CA ALA A 497 27.18 12.92 0.69
C ALA A 497 27.47 13.34 -0.77
N ALA A 498 27.13 14.58 -1.14
CA ALA A 498 27.40 15.12 -2.47
C ALA A 498 28.91 15.22 -2.76
N ARG A 499 29.73 15.61 -1.75
CA ARG A 499 31.18 15.63 -1.87
C ARG A 499 31.78 14.23 -2.02
N ARG A 500 31.26 13.22 -1.33
CA ARG A 500 31.64 11.80 -1.47
C ARG A 500 31.35 11.27 -2.87
N LEU A 501 30.18 11.57 -3.43
CA LEU A 501 29.79 11.18 -4.81
C LEU A 501 30.69 11.85 -5.87
N ARG A 502 31.05 13.13 -5.69
CA ARG A 502 31.97 13.84 -6.59
C ARG A 502 33.43 13.35 -6.48
N ARG A 503 33.83 12.74 -5.35
CA ARG A 503 35.17 12.21 -5.11
C ARG A 503 35.34 10.73 -5.46
N ARG A 504 34.30 10.03 -5.91
CA ARG A 504 34.47 8.69 -6.49
C ARG A 504 35.28 8.86 -7.79
N PRO A 505 36.51 8.37 -7.85
CA PRO A 505 37.29 8.40 -9.10
C PRO A 505 36.48 7.62 -10.15
N ALA A 506 36.38 8.18 -11.36
CA ALA A 506 35.90 7.44 -12.51
C ALA A 506 36.69 6.13 -12.55
N MET A 507 35.97 5.00 -12.65
CA MET A 507 36.64 3.70 -12.83
C MET A 507 37.71 3.85 -13.92
N PRO A 508 38.95 3.43 -13.70
CA PRO A 508 39.99 3.51 -14.73
C PRO A 508 39.47 2.79 -15.97
N ALA A 509 39.58 3.42 -17.13
CA ALA A 509 39.15 2.90 -18.42
C ALA A 509 39.66 1.46 -18.73
N ALA A 510 40.74 1.04 -18.05
CA ALA A 510 41.29 -0.31 -18.10
C ALA A 510 40.36 -1.39 -17.54
N ALA A 511 39.45 -1.06 -16.56
CA ALA A 511 38.49 -2.04 -16.04
C ALA A 511 37.26 -2.21 -16.96
N ALA A 512 36.91 -1.18 -17.74
CA ALA A 512 35.84 -1.27 -18.75
C ALA A 512 36.32 -2.01 -20.00
N ALA A 513 37.60 -1.92 -20.37
CA ALA A 513 38.18 -2.65 -21.49
C ALA A 513 38.30 -4.17 -21.19
N GLY A 514 38.55 -4.56 -19.95
CA GLY A 514 38.60 -5.96 -19.52
C GLY A 514 37.25 -6.69 -19.55
N ALA A 515 36.16 -5.97 -19.40
CA ALA A 515 34.81 -6.56 -19.50
C ALA A 515 34.32 -6.71 -20.94
N ALA A 516 34.83 -5.91 -21.87
CA ALA A 516 34.47 -5.98 -23.28
C ALA A 516 35.26 -7.08 -24.04
N THR A 517 36.43 -7.50 -23.54
CA THR A 517 37.24 -8.55 -24.17
C THR A 517 36.91 -9.98 -23.76
N LEU A 518 35.99 -10.17 -22.79
CA LEU A 518 35.48 -11.50 -22.40
C LEU A 518 34.27 -11.98 -23.20
N GLY A 519 33.81 -11.19 -24.17
CA GLY A 519 32.67 -11.52 -25.05
C GLY A 519 33.02 -12.23 -26.36
N ASP A 520 34.27 -12.20 -26.82
CA ASP A 520 34.64 -12.62 -28.18
C ASP A 520 35.55 -13.87 -28.29
N ALA A 521 35.69 -14.67 -27.24
CA ALA A 521 36.48 -15.89 -27.26
C ALA A 521 35.65 -17.13 -26.91
N ALA A 522 34.61 -17.41 -27.69
CA ALA A 522 33.95 -18.70 -27.73
C ALA A 522 33.99 -19.27 -29.14
N THR A 523 35.14 -19.77 -29.59
CA THR A 523 35.22 -20.75 -30.67
C THR A 523 35.62 -22.09 -30.07
N PHE A 524 34.78 -23.05 -30.35
CA PHE A 524 34.94 -24.48 -30.09
C PHE A 524 36.26 -25.03 -30.62
N ASP A 525 37.00 -25.82 -29.82
CA ASP A 525 37.42 -27.17 -30.26
C ASP A 525 38.07 -27.99 -29.11
N ASN A 526 37.73 -29.27 -29.11
CA ASN A 526 38.34 -30.44 -28.49
C ASN A 526 38.12 -30.75 -26.98
N PRO A 527 37.64 -31.98 -26.66
CA PRO A 527 37.43 -32.43 -25.30
C PRO A 527 38.73 -32.93 -24.64
N PRO A 528 38.98 -32.58 -23.36
CA PRO A 528 40.17 -33.09 -22.64
C PRO A 528 39.95 -34.50 -22.07
N ARG A 529 41.07 -35.22 -21.98
CA ARG A 529 41.18 -36.62 -21.52
C ARG A 529 40.79 -36.82 -20.04
N PRO A 530 40.24 -37.97 -19.63
CA PRO A 530 39.81 -38.24 -18.28
C PRO A 530 41.00 -38.41 -17.33
N GLY A 531 41.19 -37.51 -16.38
CA GLY A 531 42.24 -37.54 -15.38
C GLY A 531 42.60 -36.22 -14.71
N ALA A 532 42.29 -35.11 -15.31
CA ALA A 532 42.67 -33.77 -14.79
C ALA A 532 41.60 -33.10 -13.88
N ARG A 533 40.34 -33.55 -13.94
CA ARG A 533 39.23 -32.92 -13.22
C ARG A 533 39.28 -32.96 -11.67
N ARG A 534 40.00 -33.92 -11.09
CA ARG A 534 40.06 -34.05 -9.61
C ARG A 534 40.97 -33.02 -8.91
N ARG A 535 41.87 -32.34 -9.63
CA ARG A 535 42.76 -31.34 -9.02
C ARG A 535 42.27 -29.90 -9.20
N GLU A 536 41.50 -29.63 -10.23
CA GLU A 536 40.96 -28.29 -10.49
C GLU A 536 39.70 -28.00 -9.65
N ASP A 537 38.83 -29.00 -9.43
CA ASP A 537 37.64 -28.85 -8.56
C ASP A 537 38.01 -28.59 -7.12
N ALA A 538 39.10 -29.18 -6.58
CA ALA A 538 39.59 -28.91 -5.23
C ALA A 538 40.24 -27.52 -5.07
N ALA A 539 40.81 -26.95 -6.15
CA ALA A 539 41.38 -25.60 -6.11
C ALA A 539 40.31 -24.51 -6.29
N ALA A 540 39.23 -24.80 -7.02
CA ALA A 540 38.10 -23.91 -7.21
C ALA A 540 37.21 -23.81 -5.94
N GLU A 541 36.98 -24.94 -5.22
CA GLU A 541 36.26 -24.91 -3.95
C GLU A 541 37.03 -24.18 -2.82
N ALA A 542 38.39 -24.30 -2.78
CA ALA A 542 39.19 -23.60 -1.81
C ALA A 542 39.26 -22.07 -2.06
N GLY A 543 39.32 -21.64 -3.32
CA GLY A 543 39.34 -20.22 -3.68
C GLY A 543 37.97 -19.52 -3.53
N GLY A 544 36.86 -20.26 -3.74
CA GLY A 544 35.52 -19.73 -3.55
C GLY A 544 35.16 -19.48 -2.10
N ALA A 545 35.58 -20.37 -1.21
CA ALA A 545 35.31 -20.24 0.24
C ALA A 545 36.12 -19.10 0.89
N GLU A 546 37.32 -18.80 0.38
CA GLU A 546 38.17 -17.75 0.91
C GLU A 546 37.75 -16.36 0.42
N THR A 547 37.23 -16.24 -0.82
CA THR A 547 36.64 -15.00 -1.35
C THR A 547 35.27 -14.68 -0.72
N GLU A 548 34.42 -15.67 -0.42
CA GLU A 548 33.18 -15.45 0.33
C GLU A 548 33.45 -15.05 1.79
N ARG A 549 34.49 -15.63 2.41
CA ARG A 549 34.89 -15.29 3.78
C ARG A 549 35.46 -13.86 3.88
N LEU A 550 36.30 -13.45 2.93
CA LEU A 550 36.83 -12.09 2.88
C LEU A 550 35.77 -11.05 2.51
N ALA A 551 34.79 -11.39 1.68
CA ALA A 551 33.67 -10.53 1.38
C ALA A 551 32.68 -10.38 2.56
N ALA A 552 32.51 -11.46 3.36
CA ALA A 552 31.69 -11.43 4.56
C ALA A 552 32.37 -10.66 5.71
N GLU A 553 33.70 -10.77 5.87
CA GLU A 553 34.47 -10.01 6.86
C GLU A 553 34.60 -8.51 6.49
N ALA A 554 34.76 -8.18 5.20
CA ALA A 554 34.81 -6.80 4.74
C ALA A 554 33.45 -6.08 4.85
N GLY A 555 32.34 -6.78 4.53
CA GLY A 555 30.99 -6.27 4.69
C GLY A 555 30.57 -6.07 6.15
N GLY A 556 31.03 -6.94 7.06
CA GLY A 556 30.78 -6.84 8.49
C GLY A 556 31.50 -5.66 9.14
N ALA A 557 32.77 -5.44 8.78
CA ALA A 557 33.58 -4.36 9.34
C ALA A 557 33.13 -2.96 8.88
N GLU A 558 32.60 -2.84 7.67
CA GLU A 558 32.10 -1.58 7.12
C GLU A 558 30.73 -1.20 7.70
N THR A 559 29.87 -2.17 7.98
CA THR A 559 28.59 -1.97 8.69
C THR A 559 28.77 -1.66 10.17
N GLU A 560 29.75 -2.28 10.86
CA GLU A 560 30.07 -1.95 12.25
C GLU A 560 30.73 -0.55 12.37
N ARG A 561 31.63 -0.17 11.45
CA ARG A 561 32.19 1.19 11.41
C ARG A 561 31.11 2.25 11.14
N LEU A 562 30.18 2.02 10.22
CA LEU A 562 29.06 2.94 9.98
C LEU A 562 28.09 3.03 11.17
N ALA A 563 27.89 1.95 11.92
CA ALA A 563 27.09 1.96 13.13
C ALA A 563 27.78 2.70 14.28
N ALA A 564 29.11 2.53 14.45
CA ALA A 564 29.89 3.23 15.45
C ALA A 564 30.05 4.75 15.14
N GLU A 565 30.25 5.12 13.87
CA GLU A 565 30.30 6.55 13.46
C GLU A 565 28.93 7.23 13.65
N ILE A 566 27.83 6.50 13.51
CA ILE A 566 26.48 7.04 13.77
C ILE A 566 26.23 7.23 15.28
N GLU A 567 26.78 6.37 16.13
CA GLU A 567 26.68 6.50 17.59
C GLU A 567 27.58 7.62 18.13
N GLU A 568 28.82 7.80 17.63
CA GLU A 568 29.70 8.92 18.03
C GLU A 568 29.13 10.27 17.60
N ASP A 569 28.62 10.41 16.38
CA ASP A 569 27.97 11.65 15.90
C ASP A 569 26.71 12.02 16.70
N GLU A 570 25.98 11.04 17.25
CA GLU A 570 24.80 11.30 18.13
C GLU A 570 25.25 11.75 19.55
N PHE A 571 26.41 11.32 20.02
CA PHE A 571 26.95 11.72 21.34
C PHE A 571 27.55 13.13 21.32
N GLU A 572 28.30 13.53 20.27
CA GLU A 572 28.81 14.88 20.14
C GLU A 572 27.70 15.93 19.97
N ASP A 573 26.63 15.61 19.25
CA ASP A 573 25.47 16.51 19.06
C ASP A 573 24.64 16.67 20.36
N ALA A 574 24.74 15.72 21.29
CA ALA A 574 24.10 15.81 22.61
C ALA A 574 24.92 16.65 23.59
N ALA A 575 26.24 16.53 23.55
CA ALA A 575 27.16 17.31 24.41
C ALA A 575 27.24 18.80 24.00
N ALA A 576 27.12 19.12 22.72
CA ALA A 576 27.12 20.50 22.24
C ALA A 576 25.87 21.32 22.60
N ARG A 577 24.77 20.67 23.03
CA ARG A 577 23.49 21.33 23.38
C ARG A 577 23.30 21.55 24.87
N ASP A 578 24.05 20.89 25.72
CA ASP A 578 24.02 21.15 27.17
C ASP A 578 24.87 22.38 27.59
N HIS A 579 25.72 22.91 26.68
CA HIS A 579 26.51 24.09 26.96
C HIS A 579 25.85 25.44 26.62
N ASP A 580 24.73 25.44 25.86
CA ASP A 580 24.01 26.67 25.49
C ASP A 580 22.75 26.95 26.36
N GLY A 581 22.57 26.22 27.45
CA GLY A 581 21.37 26.27 28.33
C GLY A 581 21.53 27.05 29.65
N GLU A 582 22.70 27.59 29.99
CA GLU A 582 22.89 28.43 31.18
C GLU A 582 23.39 29.82 30.82
N THR A 583 22.52 30.69 30.33
CA THR A 583 22.56 32.17 30.58
C THR A 583 21.29 32.80 30.01
N VAL A 584 20.51 33.37 30.95
CA VAL A 584 19.34 34.24 30.94
C VAL A 584 18.03 33.52 31.16
#